data_9069699e7dd08587b5cd7e13567f6554
#
_entry.id   9069699e7dd08587b5cd7e13567f6554
#
_cell.length_a   1.000
_cell.length_b   1.000
_cell.length_c   1.000
_cell.angle_alpha   90.00
_cell.angle_beta   90.00
_cell.angle_gamma   90.00
#
_symmetry.space_group_name_H-M   'P 1'
#
loop_
_entity.id
_entity.type
_entity.pdbx_description
1 polymer ?
#
loop_
_entity_poly.entity_id
_entity_poly.type
_entity_poly.pdbx_seq_one_letter_code
_entity_poly.pdbx_strand_id
1 'polypeptide(L)'
;MNAETPSRERLILAVNEIWHDLENRAYDAKHPDILEEEIPRWDRALAACLSAPRGPVTVLDLGSGTGFVPLRLKGFLREGDRLICSDLSEGMLEACRAKVEAGGIRFALEPLKLDGLAIGAPDASVDLVTANAVMHHLPSPAGTCAEIDRILKPGGRILIGHEPTRAYGGNGFLAASYWALSAVADPKQTAYEIILRLGWFEGLRGPLGRFLPELKAHNDLIAGLNARLRGMGFPEAPLAAAAISSLLDAQSPNAGGPREGRGFAPADFEGYLPGYLMERSETYTHLGKLRPRRGWMRRYEAWLARRYPLHGANLFCALRKPR
;
A
#
# COMPACT_ATOMS: atom_id res chain seq x y z
N MET A 1 -19.93 31.70 11.18
CA MET A 1 -19.07 31.03 10.20
C MET A 1 -19.46 29.57 10.24
N ASN A 2 -20.23 29.09 9.25
CA ASN A 2 -20.54 27.67 9.14
C ASN A 2 -19.24 26.97 8.77
N ALA A 3 -18.71 26.12 9.66
CA ALA A 3 -17.64 25.20 9.31
C ALA A 3 -18.19 24.25 8.25
N GLU A 4 -17.69 24.34 7.01
CA GLU A 4 -18.03 23.37 5.98
C GLU A 4 -17.68 21.98 6.51
N THR A 5 -18.63 21.07 6.42
CA THR A 5 -18.40 19.67 6.76
C THR A 5 -17.22 19.16 5.93
N PRO A 6 -16.17 18.57 6.53
CA PRO A 6 -15.04 18.09 5.78
C PRO A 6 -15.48 17.12 4.69
N SER A 7 -14.99 17.26 3.46
CA SER A 7 -15.29 16.32 2.40
C SER A 7 -14.84 14.92 2.79
N ARG A 8 -15.49 13.88 2.26
CA ARG A 8 -15.08 12.48 2.50
C ARG A 8 -13.61 12.23 2.16
N GLU A 9 -13.09 12.90 1.13
CA GLU A 9 -11.68 12.82 0.73
C GLU A 9 -10.76 13.32 1.83
N ARG A 10 -11.05 14.46 2.44
CA ARG A 10 -10.28 14.99 3.57
C ARG A 10 -10.30 14.04 4.76
N LEU A 11 -11.43 13.39 5.02
CA LEU A 11 -11.53 12.40 6.09
C LEU A 11 -10.68 11.16 5.79
N ILE A 12 -10.69 10.65 4.53
CA ILE A 12 -9.83 9.54 4.10
C ILE A 12 -8.36 9.90 4.31
N LEU A 13 -7.92 11.07 3.86
CA LEU A 13 -6.53 11.51 4.00
C LEU A 13 -6.14 11.67 5.48
N ALA A 14 -6.98 12.30 6.30
CA ALA A 14 -6.70 12.48 7.73
C ALA A 14 -6.63 11.13 8.47
N VAL A 15 -7.52 10.19 8.15
CA VAL A 15 -7.49 8.85 8.76
C VAL A 15 -6.19 8.13 8.38
N ASN A 16 -5.77 8.19 7.10
CA ASN A 16 -4.53 7.57 6.65
C ASN A 16 -3.29 8.23 7.28
N GLU A 17 -3.20 9.56 7.29
CA GLU A 17 -2.10 10.29 7.92
C GLU A 17 -1.95 9.90 9.39
N ILE A 18 -3.03 10.01 10.17
CA ILE A 18 -3.01 9.75 11.60
C ILE A 18 -2.68 8.29 11.89
N TRP A 19 -3.28 7.35 11.16
CA TRP A 19 -3.06 5.92 11.37
C TRP A 19 -1.59 5.55 11.15
N HIS A 20 -1.04 5.91 10.00
CA HIS A 20 0.35 5.59 9.68
C HIS A 20 1.35 6.31 10.58
N ASP A 21 1.04 7.53 11.02
CA ASP A 21 1.85 8.24 11.99
C ASP A 21 1.88 7.55 13.37
N LEU A 22 0.73 7.01 13.82
CA LEU A 22 0.66 6.23 15.06
C LEU A 22 1.34 4.85 14.96
N GLU A 23 1.36 4.26 13.77
CA GLU A 23 1.86 2.89 13.54
C GLU A 23 3.34 2.85 13.11
N ASN A 24 3.95 3.96 12.72
CA ASN A 24 5.26 4.04 12.06
C ASN A 24 6.36 3.17 12.70
N ARG A 25 6.47 3.17 14.04
CA ARG A 25 7.49 2.40 14.77
C ARG A 25 7.28 0.88 14.76
N ALA A 26 6.04 0.44 14.57
CA ALA A 26 5.68 -0.97 14.58
C ALA A 26 5.38 -1.51 13.17
N TYR A 27 5.41 -0.65 12.15
CA TYR A 27 4.95 -0.94 10.80
C TYR A 27 5.65 -2.15 10.19
N ASP A 28 6.98 -2.16 10.18
CA ASP A 28 7.77 -3.25 9.57
C ASP A 28 7.51 -4.59 10.25
N ALA A 29 7.35 -4.60 11.58
CA ALA A 29 7.06 -5.81 12.33
C ALA A 29 5.66 -6.37 12.03
N LYS A 30 4.72 -5.50 11.68
CA LYS A 30 3.33 -5.89 11.36
C LYS A 30 3.16 -6.31 9.89
N HIS A 31 4.00 -5.81 8.99
CA HIS A 31 3.93 -6.04 7.54
C HIS A 31 5.18 -6.73 6.97
N PRO A 32 5.62 -7.87 7.55
CA PRO A 32 6.81 -8.58 7.08
C PRO A 32 6.62 -9.22 5.70
N ASP A 33 5.38 -9.43 5.24
CA ASP A 33 5.03 -9.87 3.89
C ASP A 33 5.47 -8.86 2.82
N ILE A 34 5.24 -7.57 3.05
CA ILE A 34 5.72 -6.50 2.15
C ILE A 34 7.26 -6.56 2.07
N LEU A 35 7.93 -6.76 3.20
CA LEU A 35 9.39 -6.69 3.27
C LEU A 35 10.10 -7.89 2.63
N GLU A 36 9.53 -9.09 2.71
CA GLU A 36 10.24 -10.30 2.29
C GLU A 36 9.83 -10.79 0.90
N GLU A 37 8.53 -10.82 0.60
CA GLU A 37 8.02 -11.45 -0.64
C GLU A 37 8.05 -10.51 -1.84
N GLU A 38 8.03 -9.20 -1.62
CA GLU A 38 8.08 -8.20 -2.67
C GLU A 38 9.50 -7.97 -3.23
N ILE A 39 10.53 -8.21 -2.42
CA ILE A 39 11.93 -7.89 -2.77
C ILE A 39 12.33 -8.41 -4.17
N PRO A 40 12.17 -9.70 -4.51
CA PRO A 40 12.62 -10.19 -5.81
C PRO A 40 11.85 -9.59 -7.00
N ARG A 41 10.60 -9.17 -6.77
CA ARG A 41 9.74 -8.55 -7.79
C ARG A 41 10.20 -7.14 -8.06
N TRP A 42 10.37 -6.36 -7.00
CA TRP A 42 10.84 -4.98 -7.08
C TRP A 42 12.26 -4.90 -7.64
N ASP A 43 13.20 -5.74 -7.17
CA ASP A 43 14.57 -5.75 -7.67
C ASP A 43 14.62 -6.03 -9.18
N ARG A 44 13.82 -6.98 -9.70
CA ARG A 44 13.73 -7.23 -11.15
C ARG A 44 13.15 -6.05 -11.92
N ALA A 45 12.11 -5.41 -11.38
CA ALA A 45 11.47 -4.27 -12.05
C ALA A 45 12.38 -3.04 -12.07
N LEU A 46 13.03 -2.74 -10.95
CA LEU A 46 13.99 -1.64 -10.85
C LEU A 46 15.22 -1.88 -11.73
N ALA A 47 15.75 -3.11 -11.78
CA ALA A 47 16.83 -3.47 -12.68
C ALA A 47 16.45 -3.22 -14.16
N ALA A 48 15.25 -3.59 -14.57
CA ALA A 48 14.76 -3.34 -15.94
C ALA A 48 14.66 -1.84 -16.25
N CYS A 49 14.39 -1.00 -15.27
CA CYS A 49 14.28 0.45 -15.44
C CYS A 49 15.64 1.19 -15.38
N LEU A 50 16.54 0.75 -14.50
CA LEU A 50 17.66 1.58 -14.03
C LEU A 50 19.07 0.99 -14.30
N SER A 51 19.21 -0.29 -14.70
CA SER A 51 20.52 -0.93 -14.86
C SER A 51 21.22 -0.59 -16.18
N ALA A 52 20.48 -0.17 -17.23
CA ALA A 52 21.08 0.23 -18.50
C ALA A 52 21.90 1.52 -18.34
N PRO A 53 22.93 1.75 -19.19
CA PRO A 53 23.62 3.03 -19.26
C PRO A 53 22.62 4.18 -19.48
N ARG A 54 22.66 5.19 -18.64
CA ARG A 54 21.73 6.33 -18.64
C ARG A 54 22.37 7.59 -18.05
N GLY A 55 21.82 8.72 -18.36
CA GLY A 55 22.08 9.96 -17.65
C GLY A 55 21.48 9.97 -16.23
N PRO A 56 21.65 11.06 -15.48
CA PRO A 56 20.97 11.26 -14.20
C PRO A 56 19.45 11.14 -14.32
N VAL A 57 18.82 10.55 -13.32
CA VAL A 57 17.37 10.37 -13.26
C VAL A 57 16.78 10.95 -11.98
N THR A 58 15.54 11.41 -12.07
CA THR A 58 14.70 11.76 -10.93
C THR A 58 13.68 10.65 -10.72
N VAL A 59 13.68 10.06 -9.54
CA VAL A 59 12.70 9.06 -9.11
C VAL A 59 11.81 9.66 -8.03
N LEU A 60 10.51 9.49 -8.16
CA LEU A 60 9.53 9.78 -7.11
C LEU A 60 9.00 8.46 -6.57
N ASP A 61 9.13 8.23 -5.27
CA ASP A 61 8.47 7.15 -4.57
C ASP A 61 7.25 7.69 -3.83
N LEU A 62 6.07 7.29 -4.29
CA LEU A 62 4.77 7.72 -3.75
C LEU A 62 4.38 6.81 -2.59
N GLY A 63 4.07 7.39 -1.42
CA GLY A 63 3.76 6.64 -0.22
C GLY A 63 4.94 5.79 0.24
N SER A 64 6.09 6.44 0.48
CA SER A 64 7.34 5.75 0.81
C SER A 64 7.29 4.94 2.10
N GLY A 65 6.33 5.21 2.97
CA GLY A 65 6.18 4.55 4.26
C GLY A 65 7.49 4.58 5.04
N THR A 66 7.87 3.45 5.60
CA THR A 66 9.15 3.29 6.31
C THR A 66 10.36 3.02 5.39
N GLY A 67 10.19 3.13 4.05
CA GLY A 67 11.30 3.09 3.10
C GLY A 67 11.57 1.74 2.42
N PHE A 68 10.56 0.89 2.22
CA PHE A 68 10.75 -0.39 1.53
C PHE A 68 11.29 -0.23 0.10
N VAL A 69 10.60 0.52 -0.76
CA VAL A 69 11.05 0.77 -2.14
C VAL A 69 12.28 1.67 -2.19
N PRO A 70 12.37 2.78 -1.42
CA PRO A 70 13.57 3.59 -1.31
C PRO A 70 14.85 2.80 -0.98
N LEU A 71 14.79 1.82 -0.08
CA LEU A 71 15.92 0.94 0.22
C LEU A 71 16.33 0.05 -0.97
N ARG A 72 15.39 -0.37 -1.81
CA ARG A 72 15.70 -1.09 -3.06
C ARG A 72 16.32 -0.15 -4.08
N LEU A 73 15.75 1.04 -4.27
CA LEU A 73 16.26 2.09 -5.14
C LEU A 73 17.72 2.46 -4.82
N LYS A 74 18.10 2.48 -3.55
CA LYS A 74 19.47 2.73 -3.10
C LYS A 74 20.51 1.84 -3.80
N GLY A 75 20.16 0.61 -4.16
CA GLY A 75 21.02 -0.32 -4.90
C GLY A 75 21.21 0.03 -6.39
N PHE A 76 20.36 0.88 -6.96
CA PHE A 76 20.34 1.24 -8.38
C PHE A 76 20.69 2.71 -8.67
N LEU A 77 20.50 3.58 -7.68
CA LEU A 77 20.78 5.01 -7.81
C LEU A 77 22.26 5.31 -7.59
N ARG A 78 22.75 6.31 -8.30
CA ARG A 78 24.15 6.71 -8.36
C ARG A 78 24.30 8.23 -8.23
N GLU A 79 25.52 8.69 -8.20
CA GLU A 79 25.84 10.12 -8.18
C GLU A 79 25.17 10.87 -9.35
N GLY A 80 24.57 12.01 -9.04
CA GLY A 80 23.77 12.80 -9.95
C GLY A 80 22.29 12.43 -10.03
N ASP A 81 21.87 11.25 -9.51
CA ASP A 81 20.46 10.87 -9.40
C ASP A 81 19.78 11.58 -8.23
N ARG A 82 18.45 11.67 -8.30
CA ARG A 82 17.59 12.27 -7.27
C ARG A 82 16.46 11.32 -6.91
N LEU A 83 16.27 11.06 -5.62
CA LEU A 83 15.15 10.31 -5.06
C LEU A 83 14.28 11.24 -4.21
N ILE A 84 13.03 11.40 -4.60
CA ILE A 84 11.99 12.09 -3.85
C ILE A 84 11.17 11.01 -3.13
N CYS A 85 11.26 10.96 -1.79
CA CYS A 85 10.43 10.10 -0.96
C CYS A 85 9.21 10.89 -0.48
N SER A 86 8.02 10.43 -0.80
CA SER A 86 6.81 11.15 -0.44
C SER A 86 5.85 10.32 0.39
N ASP A 87 5.26 10.94 1.42
CA ASP A 87 4.25 10.30 2.28
C ASP A 87 3.35 11.37 2.93
N LEU A 88 2.17 10.98 3.41
CA LEU A 88 1.28 11.82 4.22
C LEU A 88 1.81 11.99 5.65
N SER A 89 2.42 10.93 6.22
CA SER A 89 2.92 10.89 7.59
C SER A 89 4.38 11.38 7.64
N GLU A 90 4.63 12.41 8.42
CA GLU A 90 6.00 12.86 8.71
C GLU A 90 6.81 11.78 9.43
N GLY A 91 6.18 11.04 10.36
CA GLY A 91 6.84 9.95 11.06
C GLY A 91 7.29 8.82 10.13
N MET A 92 6.53 8.53 9.06
CA MET A 92 6.94 7.60 8.02
C MET A 92 8.14 8.15 7.22
N LEU A 93 8.11 9.41 6.81
CA LEU A 93 9.22 10.05 6.09
C LEU A 93 10.51 10.09 6.91
N GLU A 94 10.44 10.38 8.20
CA GLU A 94 11.59 10.35 9.11
C GLU A 94 12.18 8.94 9.19
N ALA A 95 11.34 7.91 9.36
CA ALA A 95 11.77 6.52 9.40
C ALA A 95 12.40 6.07 8.07
N CYS A 96 11.79 6.45 6.94
CA CYS A 96 12.31 6.21 5.60
C CYS A 96 13.69 6.84 5.44
N ARG A 97 13.81 8.13 5.72
CA ARG A 97 15.05 8.89 5.61
C ARG A 97 16.17 8.25 6.44
N ALA A 98 15.91 7.98 7.71
CA ALA A 98 16.90 7.37 8.60
C ALA A 98 17.43 6.04 8.06
N LYS A 99 16.57 5.17 7.50
CA LYS A 99 16.95 3.90 6.92
C LYS A 99 17.74 4.07 5.61
N VAL A 100 17.32 4.97 4.73
CA VAL A 100 17.97 5.18 3.43
C VAL A 100 19.35 5.80 3.61
N GLU A 101 19.50 6.78 4.51
CA GLU A 101 20.77 7.45 4.81
C GLU A 101 21.75 6.54 5.57
N ALA A 102 21.27 5.52 6.28
CA ALA A 102 22.12 4.58 7.01
C ALA A 102 23.15 3.91 6.09
N GLY A 103 24.44 4.00 6.45
CA GLY A 103 25.55 3.51 5.65
C GLY A 103 25.93 4.38 4.45
N GLY A 104 25.39 5.60 4.36
CA GLY A 104 25.68 6.59 3.32
C GLY A 104 24.87 6.39 2.03
N ILE A 105 24.74 7.47 1.28
CA ILE A 105 24.09 7.53 -0.06
C ILE A 105 24.98 8.32 -1.01
N ARG A 106 24.81 8.12 -2.32
CA ARG A 106 25.56 8.82 -3.39
C ARG A 106 24.69 9.70 -4.28
N PHE A 107 23.38 9.71 -4.02
CA PHE A 107 22.35 10.45 -4.75
C PHE A 107 21.70 11.49 -3.84
N ALA A 108 20.98 12.46 -4.41
CA ALA A 108 20.20 13.42 -3.64
C ALA A 108 18.91 12.75 -3.12
N LEU A 109 18.65 12.89 -1.81
CA LEU A 109 17.44 12.39 -1.16
C LEU A 109 16.60 13.57 -0.68
N GLU A 110 15.34 13.62 -1.10
CA GLU A 110 14.42 14.68 -0.78
C GLU A 110 13.13 14.12 -0.16
N PRO A 111 12.86 14.36 1.11
CA PRO A 111 11.56 14.06 1.70
C PRO A 111 10.53 15.09 1.22
N LEU A 112 9.34 14.62 0.85
CA LEU A 112 8.21 15.43 0.42
C LEU A 112 6.95 15.01 1.14
N LYS A 113 6.45 15.84 2.06
CA LYS A 113 5.12 15.61 2.63
C LYS A 113 4.07 15.93 1.57
N LEU A 114 3.24 14.93 1.22
CA LEU A 114 2.12 15.10 0.30
C LEU A 114 0.84 15.42 1.08
N ASP A 115 -0.01 16.23 0.48
CA ASP A 115 -1.39 16.45 0.95
C ASP A 115 -2.38 15.47 0.29
N GLY A 116 -1.86 14.51 -0.46
CA GLY A 116 -2.56 13.35 -1.01
C GLY A 116 -3.16 13.53 -2.41
N LEU A 117 -3.25 14.72 -2.97
CA LEU A 117 -3.90 14.95 -4.27
C LEU A 117 -2.99 15.67 -5.29
N ALA A 118 -2.16 16.59 -4.84
CA ALA A 118 -1.24 17.31 -5.71
C ALA A 118 0.21 16.89 -5.44
N ILE A 119 0.92 16.51 -6.51
CA ILE A 119 2.34 16.22 -6.43
C ILE A 119 3.10 17.51 -6.77
N GLY A 120 3.81 18.08 -5.82
CA GLY A 120 4.52 19.36 -5.96
C GLY A 120 5.73 19.33 -6.90
N ALA A 121 5.79 18.39 -7.86
CA ALA A 121 6.83 18.30 -8.87
C ALA A 121 6.42 19.03 -10.16
N PRO A 122 7.37 19.65 -10.90
CA PRO A 122 7.09 20.27 -12.19
C PRO A 122 6.63 19.25 -13.25
N ASP A 123 5.95 19.74 -14.29
CA ASP A 123 5.56 18.92 -15.45
C ASP A 123 6.79 18.27 -16.09
N ALA A 124 6.65 17.03 -16.54
CA ALA A 124 7.68 16.27 -17.26
C ALA A 124 9.09 16.35 -16.59
N SER A 125 9.15 16.25 -15.25
CA SER A 125 10.38 16.37 -14.47
C SER A 125 10.89 15.05 -13.88
N VAL A 126 10.03 14.02 -13.82
CA VAL A 126 10.30 12.72 -13.20
C VAL A 126 10.50 11.63 -14.25
N ASP A 127 11.52 10.79 -14.09
CA ASP A 127 11.82 9.68 -15.01
C ASP A 127 11.11 8.38 -14.60
N LEU A 128 10.95 8.16 -13.31
CA LEU A 128 10.33 6.97 -12.75
C LEU A 128 9.48 7.33 -11.53
N VAL A 129 8.24 6.86 -11.51
CA VAL A 129 7.40 6.86 -10.30
C VAL A 129 7.28 5.44 -9.78
N THR A 130 7.41 5.27 -8.47
CA THR A 130 7.15 4.00 -7.78
C THR A 130 6.05 4.19 -6.75
N ALA A 131 5.19 3.18 -6.58
CA ALA A 131 4.14 3.16 -5.56
C ALA A 131 3.93 1.71 -5.09
N ASN A 132 4.13 1.44 -3.80
CA ASN A 132 3.94 0.09 -3.24
C ASN A 132 2.95 0.13 -2.09
N ALA A 133 1.82 -0.56 -2.22
CA ALA A 133 0.74 -0.59 -1.23
C ALA A 133 0.18 0.83 -0.93
N VAL A 134 -0.12 1.62 -1.96
CA VAL A 134 -0.52 3.03 -1.82
C VAL A 134 -1.86 3.33 -2.47
N MET A 135 -2.09 2.83 -3.69
CA MET A 135 -3.24 3.25 -4.50
C MET A 135 -4.58 2.93 -3.82
N HIS A 136 -4.63 1.87 -3.01
CA HIS A 136 -5.84 1.48 -2.30
C HIS A 136 -6.19 2.37 -1.09
N HIS A 137 -5.25 3.18 -0.62
CA HIS A 137 -5.48 4.18 0.43
C HIS A 137 -5.99 5.51 -0.12
N LEU A 138 -5.79 5.76 -1.41
CA LEU A 138 -6.09 7.05 -2.03
C LEU A 138 -7.60 7.27 -2.21
N PRO A 139 -8.12 8.48 -1.96
CA PRO A 139 -9.50 8.80 -2.25
C PRO A 139 -9.82 8.77 -3.75
N SER A 140 -8.86 9.15 -4.60
CA SER A 140 -8.98 9.19 -6.06
C SER A 140 -7.74 8.64 -6.76
N PRO A 141 -7.62 7.31 -6.95
CA PRO A 141 -6.50 6.72 -7.71
C PRO A 141 -6.38 7.28 -9.14
N ALA A 142 -7.51 7.54 -9.80
CA ALA A 142 -7.52 8.15 -11.13
C ALA A 142 -6.94 9.57 -11.12
N GLY A 143 -7.32 10.40 -10.13
CA GLY A 143 -6.77 11.75 -9.96
C GLY A 143 -5.26 11.74 -9.69
N THR A 144 -4.79 10.81 -8.85
CA THR A 144 -3.36 10.62 -8.61
C THR A 144 -2.63 10.16 -9.87
N CYS A 145 -3.22 9.27 -10.67
CA CYS A 145 -2.64 8.87 -11.95
C CYS A 145 -2.55 10.04 -12.94
N ALA A 146 -3.52 10.96 -12.95
CA ALA A 146 -3.45 12.18 -13.77
C ALA A 146 -2.28 13.10 -13.34
N GLU A 147 -2.03 13.25 -12.03
CA GLU A 147 -0.86 13.97 -11.53
C GLU A 147 0.45 13.26 -11.88
N ILE A 148 0.49 11.93 -11.78
CA ILE A 148 1.64 11.13 -12.21
C ILE A 148 1.89 11.33 -13.71
N ASP A 149 0.85 11.34 -14.54
CA ASP A 149 1.00 11.63 -15.97
C ASP A 149 1.58 13.02 -16.20
N ARG A 150 1.11 14.04 -15.50
CA ARG A 150 1.62 15.40 -15.61
C ARG A 150 3.14 15.48 -15.34
N ILE A 151 3.59 14.86 -14.25
CA ILE A 151 4.99 14.98 -13.81
C ILE A 151 5.95 14.05 -14.55
N LEU A 152 5.47 12.92 -15.10
CA LEU A 152 6.32 11.97 -15.82
C LEU A 152 6.77 12.55 -17.17
N LYS A 153 8.07 12.41 -17.43
CA LYS A 153 8.66 12.69 -18.76
C LYS A 153 8.09 11.76 -19.81
N PRO A 154 8.04 12.19 -21.09
CA PRO A 154 7.82 11.27 -22.20
C PRO A 154 8.80 10.07 -22.15
N GLY A 155 8.30 8.85 -22.25
CA GLY A 155 9.07 7.62 -22.09
C GLY A 155 9.36 7.22 -20.65
N GLY A 156 8.95 8.01 -19.66
CA GLY A 156 9.04 7.70 -18.22
C GLY A 156 8.18 6.50 -17.83
N ARG A 157 8.45 5.92 -16.67
CA ARG A 157 7.78 4.70 -16.19
C ARG A 157 7.09 4.90 -14.85
N ILE A 158 6.05 4.10 -14.64
CA ILE A 158 5.45 3.92 -13.32
C ILE A 158 5.48 2.44 -12.94
N LEU A 159 5.90 2.13 -11.71
CA LEU A 159 5.82 0.81 -11.10
C LEU A 159 4.86 0.88 -9.92
N ILE A 160 3.82 0.05 -9.97
CA ILE A 160 2.79 -0.04 -8.93
C ILE A 160 2.82 -1.47 -8.41
N GLY A 161 2.97 -1.67 -7.10
CA GLY A 161 3.04 -2.99 -6.48
C GLY A 161 2.22 -3.10 -5.21
N HIS A 162 1.93 -4.34 -4.81
CA HIS A 162 1.21 -4.70 -3.60
C HIS A 162 -0.20 -4.08 -3.50
N GLU A 163 -0.88 -3.97 -4.64
CA GLU A 163 -2.25 -3.48 -4.65
C GLU A 163 -3.25 -4.64 -4.56
N PRO A 164 -4.30 -4.56 -3.73
CA PRO A 164 -5.29 -5.63 -3.59
C PRO A 164 -6.06 -5.83 -4.89
N THR A 165 -6.22 -7.09 -5.31
CA THR A 165 -6.95 -7.41 -6.53
C THR A 165 -8.45 -7.61 -6.29
N ARG A 166 -9.25 -7.15 -7.24
CA ARG A 166 -10.71 -7.39 -7.25
C ARG A 166 -11.04 -8.86 -7.44
N ALA A 167 -10.27 -9.54 -8.29
CA ALA A 167 -10.51 -10.93 -8.68
C ALA A 167 -10.28 -11.93 -7.55
N TYR A 168 -9.35 -11.69 -6.62
CA TYR A 168 -9.10 -12.56 -5.48
C TYR A 168 -10.31 -12.66 -4.56
N GLY A 169 -10.90 -11.54 -4.19
CA GLY A 169 -12.06 -11.47 -3.31
C GLY A 169 -13.32 -12.14 -3.87
N GLY A 170 -13.44 -12.25 -5.19
CA GLY A 170 -14.52 -12.92 -5.90
C GLY A 170 -14.31 -14.44 -6.09
N ASN A 171 -13.12 -14.99 -5.79
CA ASN A 171 -12.82 -16.39 -5.99
C ASN A 171 -13.02 -17.21 -4.72
N GLY A 172 -14.20 -17.85 -4.61
CA GLY A 172 -14.57 -18.66 -3.44
C GLY A 172 -13.64 -19.82 -3.16
N PHE A 173 -13.01 -20.42 -4.19
CA PHE A 173 -12.06 -21.52 -4.03
C PHE A 173 -10.76 -21.04 -3.37
N LEU A 174 -10.22 -19.89 -3.79
CA LEU A 174 -9.04 -19.30 -3.17
C LEU A 174 -9.33 -18.90 -1.72
N ALA A 175 -10.48 -18.30 -1.46
CA ALA A 175 -10.91 -17.94 -0.12
C ALA A 175 -11.02 -19.17 0.79
N ALA A 176 -11.65 -20.25 0.31
CA ALA A 176 -11.76 -21.52 1.05
C ALA A 176 -10.37 -22.14 1.31
N SER A 177 -9.49 -22.14 0.31
CA SER A 177 -8.10 -22.61 0.44
C SER A 177 -7.33 -21.82 1.50
N TYR A 178 -7.43 -20.50 1.47
CA TYR A 178 -6.82 -19.63 2.48
C TYR A 178 -7.29 -20.00 3.89
N TRP A 179 -8.61 -20.04 4.13
CA TRP A 179 -9.16 -20.32 5.46
C TRP A 179 -8.82 -21.72 5.97
N ALA A 180 -8.91 -22.73 5.12
CA ALA A 180 -8.57 -24.11 5.49
C ALA A 180 -7.09 -24.25 5.88
N LEU A 181 -6.20 -23.63 5.10
CA LEU A 181 -4.76 -23.73 5.34
C LEU A 181 -4.31 -22.85 6.50
N SER A 182 -4.87 -21.65 6.67
CA SER A 182 -4.51 -20.76 7.78
C SER A 182 -4.96 -21.35 9.13
N ALA A 183 -6.13 -21.98 9.19
CA ALA A 183 -6.59 -22.67 10.40
C ALA A 183 -5.62 -23.78 10.88
N VAL A 184 -4.92 -24.42 9.94
CA VAL A 184 -3.92 -25.47 10.26
C VAL A 184 -2.53 -24.89 10.50
N ALA A 185 -2.14 -23.88 9.73
CA ALA A 185 -0.78 -23.31 9.78
C ALA A 185 -0.59 -22.32 10.93
N ASP A 186 -1.58 -21.49 11.20
CA ASP A 186 -1.58 -20.50 12.27
C ASP A 186 -2.98 -20.30 12.87
N PRO A 187 -3.41 -21.23 13.75
CA PRO A 187 -4.74 -21.18 14.35
C PRO A 187 -4.96 -19.94 15.23
N LYS A 188 -3.88 -19.35 15.82
CA LYS A 188 -3.98 -18.13 16.64
C LYS A 188 -4.28 -16.93 15.76
N GLN A 189 -3.52 -16.76 14.69
CA GLN A 189 -3.74 -15.69 13.72
C GLN A 189 -5.12 -15.83 13.07
N THR A 190 -5.52 -17.04 12.71
CA THR A 190 -6.85 -17.32 12.16
C THR A 190 -7.97 -16.93 13.12
N ALA A 191 -7.84 -17.30 14.39
CA ALA A 191 -8.81 -16.91 15.42
C ALA A 191 -8.86 -15.38 15.59
N TYR A 192 -7.71 -14.72 15.60
CA TYR A 192 -7.63 -13.25 15.65
C TYR A 192 -8.32 -12.58 14.45
N GLU A 193 -8.07 -13.06 13.24
CA GLU A 193 -8.74 -12.53 12.04
C GLU A 193 -10.24 -12.76 12.05
N ILE A 194 -10.69 -13.92 12.55
CA ILE A 194 -12.12 -14.20 12.74
C ILE A 194 -12.71 -13.22 13.75
N ILE A 195 -12.05 -12.98 14.88
CA ILE A 195 -12.50 -12.03 15.90
C ILE A 195 -12.58 -10.61 15.34
N LEU A 196 -11.58 -10.18 14.56
CA LEU A 196 -11.61 -8.88 13.91
C LEU A 196 -12.76 -8.75 12.88
N ARG A 197 -13.05 -9.81 12.14
CA ARG A 197 -14.16 -9.86 11.16
C ARG A 197 -15.54 -9.99 11.82
N LEU A 198 -15.62 -10.73 12.91
CA LEU A 198 -16.79 -10.79 13.78
C LEU A 198 -16.94 -9.51 14.63
N GLY A 199 -16.06 -8.55 14.45
CA GLY A 199 -16.05 -7.25 15.12
C GLY A 199 -17.32 -6.40 14.99
N TRP A 200 -18.36 -6.97 14.41
CA TRP A 200 -19.76 -6.54 14.50
C TRP A 200 -20.25 -6.49 15.96
N PHE A 201 -19.59 -7.18 16.87
CA PHE A 201 -19.79 -7.09 18.30
C PHE A 201 -18.81 -6.12 18.94
N GLU A 202 -18.96 -4.81 18.64
CA GLU A 202 -18.14 -3.74 19.28
C GLU A 202 -18.15 -3.86 20.82
N GLY A 203 -19.26 -4.34 21.39
CA GLY A 203 -19.38 -4.60 22.82
C GLY A 203 -18.44 -5.67 23.39
N LEU A 204 -17.91 -6.58 22.57
CA LEU A 204 -16.98 -7.63 23.01
C LEU A 204 -15.50 -7.23 22.86
N ARG A 205 -15.18 -6.21 22.05
CA ARG A 205 -13.79 -5.79 21.81
C ARG A 205 -13.09 -5.30 23.07
N GLY A 206 -13.76 -4.51 23.88
CA GLY A 206 -13.20 -4.00 25.12
C GLY A 206 -12.88 -5.12 26.14
N PRO A 207 -13.83 -5.98 26.49
CA PRO A 207 -13.58 -7.13 27.37
C PRO A 207 -12.51 -8.10 26.83
N LEU A 208 -12.55 -8.45 25.52
CA LEU A 208 -11.58 -9.35 24.91
C LEU A 208 -10.18 -8.74 24.82
N GLY A 209 -10.04 -7.44 24.62
CA GLY A 209 -8.76 -6.75 24.60
C GLY A 209 -7.99 -6.83 25.91
N ARG A 210 -8.65 -7.14 27.04
CA ARG A 210 -7.96 -7.39 28.31
C ARG A 210 -7.15 -8.69 28.30
N PHE A 211 -7.51 -9.64 27.44
CA PHE A 211 -6.89 -10.96 27.34
C PHE A 211 -6.03 -11.14 26.08
N LEU A 212 -6.14 -10.23 25.10
CA LEU A 212 -5.47 -10.30 23.83
C LEU A 212 -4.66 -9.00 23.59
N PRO A 213 -3.33 -9.01 23.82
CA PRO A 213 -2.48 -7.82 23.70
C PRO A 213 -2.57 -7.14 22.33
N GLU A 214 -2.68 -7.93 21.26
CA GLU A 214 -2.79 -7.42 19.88
C GLU A 214 -4.10 -6.65 19.67
N LEU A 215 -5.21 -7.17 20.23
CA LEU A 215 -6.50 -6.48 20.17
C LEU A 215 -6.50 -5.21 21.02
N LYS A 216 -5.81 -5.23 22.17
CA LYS A 216 -5.62 -4.02 22.99
C LYS A 216 -4.85 -2.97 22.20
N ALA A 217 -3.72 -3.32 21.62
CA ALA A 217 -2.91 -2.39 20.83
C ALA A 217 -3.71 -1.79 19.66
N HIS A 218 -4.53 -2.60 18.98
CA HIS A 218 -5.42 -2.13 17.92
C HIS A 218 -6.49 -1.16 18.43
N ASN A 219 -7.08 -1.43 19.60
CA ASN A 219 -8.05 -0.52 20.23
C ASN A 219 -7.40 0.80 20.67
N ASP A 220 -6.16 0.75 21.16
CA ASP A 220 -5.39 1.94 21.54
C ASP A 220 -5.10 2.82 20.30
N LEU A 221 -4.78 2.22 19.14
CA LEU A 221 -4.65 2.95 17.86
C LEU A 221 -5.96 3.64 17.46
N ILE A 222 -7.09 2.93 17.51
CA ILE A 222 -8.42 3.49 17.22
C ILE A 222 -8.75 4.66 18.15
N ALA A 223 -8.46 4.53 19.44
CA ALA A 223 -8.68 5.59 20.42
C ALA A 223 -7.81 6.81 20.13
N GLY A 224 -6.53 6.61 19.85
CA GLY A 224 -5.59 7.65 19.47
C GLY A 224 -6.00 8.39 18.18
N LEU A 225 -6.39 7.64 17.15
CA LEU A 225 -6.90 8.19 15.90
C LEU A 225 -8.14 9.07 16.14
N ASN A 226 -9.11 8.56 16.87
CA ASN A 226 -10.32 9.31 17.18
C ASN A 226 -10.06 10.57 18.00
N ALA A 227 -9.10 10.54 18.92
CA ALA A 227 -8.69 11.71 19.69
C ALA A 227 -8.10 12.80 18.79
N ARG A 228 -7.22 12.42 17.83
CA ARG A 228 -6.63 13.35 16.86
C ARG A 228 -7.66 13.91 15.90
N LEU A 229 -8.57 13.09 15.34
CA LEU A 229 -9.66 13.56 14.47
C LEU A 229 -10.54 14.60 15.15
N ARG A 230 -10.89 14.38 16.43
CA ARG A 230 -11.64 15.39 17.21
C ARG A 230 -10.85 16.69 17.38
N GLY A 231 -9.56 16.59 17.66
CA GLY A 231 -8.66 17.75 17.76
C GLY A 231 -8.55 18.55 16.45
N MET A 232 -8.71 17.90 15.30
CA MET A 232 -8.74 18.51 13.98
C MET A 232 -10.13 19.03 13.58
N GLY A 233 -11.15 18.85 14.41
CA GLY A 233 -12.50 19.36 14.18
C GLY A 233 -13.36 18.48 13.25
N PHE A 234 -13.02 17.19 13.09
CA PHE A 234 -13.89 16.27 12.33
C PHE A 234 -15.12 15.88 13.16
N PRO A 235 -16.36 16.25 12.70
CA PRO A 235 -17.58 16.00 13.45
C PRO A 235 -17.97 14.51 13.44
N GLU A 236 -17.44 13.72 12.51
CA GLU A 236 -17.70 12.28 12.40
C GLU A 236 -17.06 11.47 13.54
N ALA A 237 -16.08 12.05 14.25
CA ALA A 237 -15.44 11.36 15.35
C ALA A 237 -16.33 11.34 16.63
N PRO A 238 -16.40 10.20 17.35
CA PRO A 238 -15.55 9.02 17.18
C PRO A 238 -16.05 8.07 16.10
N LEU A 239 -15.13 7.62 15.25
CA LEU A 239 -15.39 6.60 14.23
C LEU A 239 -15.32 5.20 14.84
N ALA A 240 -16.22 4.32 14.42
CA ALA A 240 -16.16 2.90 14.70
C ALA A 240 -14.98 2.24 13.95
N ALA A 241 -14.46 1.13 14.48
CA ALA A 241 -13.35 0.42 13.85
C ALA A 241 -13.61 0.01 12.39
N ALA A 242 -14.83 -0.42 12.08
CA ALA A 242 -15.22 -0.78 10.71
C ALA A 242 -15.22 0.45 9.78
N ALA A 243 -15.63 1.61 10.26
CA ALA A 243 -15.59 2.86 9.50
C ALA A 243 -14.14 3.30 9.25
N ILE A 244 -13.27 3.22 10.28
CA ILE A 244 -11.84 3.50 10.14
C ILE A 244 -11.21 2.57 9.09
N SER A 245 -11.44 1.25 9.18
CA SER A 245 -10.94 0.29 8.17
C SER A 245 -11.42 0.61 6.76
N SER A 246 -12.69 1.05 6.60
CA SER A 246 -13.24 1.43 5.29
C SER A 246 -12.66 2.72 4.73
N LEU A 247 -12.19 3.63 5.57
CA LEU A 247 -11.55 4.88 5.17
C LEU A 247 -10.05 4.68 4.95
N LEU A 248 -9.42 3.85 5.77
CA LEU A 248 -8.00 3.52 5.65
C LEU A 248 -7.72 2.82 4.32
N ASP A 249 -8.49 1.78 4.01
CA ASP A 249 -8.38 0.97 2.79
C ASP A 249 -9.49 1.35 1.79
N ALA A 250 -9.60 2.61 1.41
CA ALA A 250 -10.76 3.13 0.70
C ALA A 250 -11.10 2.38 -0.60
N GLN A 251 -10.11 1.82 -1.29
CA GLN A 251 -10.25 1.04 -2.53
C GLN A 251 -10.03 -0.46 -2.35
N SER A 252 -9.77 -0.94 -1.14
CA SER A 252 -9.51 -2.37 -0.90
C SER A 252 -10.81 -3.18 -0.82
N PRO A 253 -10.88 -4.37 -1.45
CA PRO A 253 -12.01 -5.28 -1.30
C PRO A 253 -12.11 -5.88 0.12
N ASN A 254 -11.06 -5.73 0.93
CA ASN A 254 -11.01 -6.19 2.31
C ASN A 254 -11.52 -5.15 3.32
N ALA A 255 -11.68 -3.90 2.90
CA ALA A 255 -12.25 -2.85 3.74
C ALA A 255 -13.72 -3.17 4.10
N GLY A 256 -14.16 -2.76 5.28
CA GLY A 256 -15.55 -2.93 5.72
C GLY A 256 -16.54 -2.25 4.77
N GLY A 257 -17.70 -2.87 4.54
CA GLY A 257 -18.77 -2.36 3.67
C GLY A 257 -18.91 -3.11 2.33
N PRO A 258 -19.68 -2.56 1.37
CA PRO A 258 -19.90 -3.21 0.07
C PRO A 258 -18.58 -3.46 -0.66
N ARG A 259 -18.38 -4.70 -1.13
CA ARG A 259 -17.15 -5.14 -1.82
C ARG A 259 -17.16 -4.85 -3.32
N GLU A 260 -18.33 -4.51 -3.85
CA GLU A 260 -18.53 -4.30 -5.28
C GLU A 260 -17.66 -3.14 -5.79
N GLY A 261 -16.87 -3.41 -6.83
CA GLY A 261 -16.00 -2.43 -7.46
C GLY A 261 -14.68 -2.12 -6.74
N ARG A 262 -14.42 -2.66 -5.55
CA ARG A 262 -13.17 -2.42 -4.82
C ARG A 262 -12.06 -3.39 -5.24
N GLY A 263 -10.81 -2.94 -5.09
CA GLY A 263 -9.61 -3.61 -5.57
C GLY A 263 -9.31 -3.26 -7.02
N PHE A 264 -8.14 -3.65 -7.48
CA PHE A 264 -7.62 -3.28 -8.78
C PHE A 264 -7.54 -4.47 -9.75
N ALA A 265 -7.60 -4.15 -11.04
CA ALA A 265 -7.19 -4.99 -12.14
C ALA A 265 -6.22 -4.19 -13.03
N PRO A 266 -5.38 -4.83 -13.87
CA PRO A 266 -4.50 -4.11 -14.80
C PRO A 266 -5.25 -3.09 -15.67
N ALA A 267 -6.46 -3.43 -16.12
CA ALA A 267 -7.32 -2.56 -16.94
C ALA A 267 -7.71 -1.24 -16.25
N ASP A 268 -7.73 -1.18 -14.92
CA ASP A 268 -8.02 0.08 -14.22
C ASP A 268 -6.87 1.08 -14.47
N PHE A 269 -5.61 0.62 -14.37
CA PHE A 269 -4.45 1.48 -14.63
C PHE A 269 -4.30 1.84 -16.10
N GLU A 270 -4.67 0.96 -17.03
CA GLU A 270 -4.77 1.29 -18.45
C GLU A 270 -5.83 2.37 -18.70
N GLY A 271 -6.95 2.32 -17.98
CA GLY A 271 -7.99 3.34 -18.01
C GLY A 271 -7.58 4.67 -17.37
N TYR A 272 -6.83 4.63 -16.28
CA TYR A 272 -6.34 5.85 -15.57
C TYR A 272 -5.19 6.53 -16.33
N LEU A 273 -4.42 5.78 -17.13
CA LEU A 273 -3.25 6.23 -17.88
C LEU A 273 -3.42 5.87 -19.37
N PRO A 274 -4.36 6.51 -20.06
CA PRO A 274 -4.65 6.18 -21.47
C PRO A 274 -3.43 6.43 -22.36
N GLY A 275 -3.14 5.46 -23.25
CA GLY A 275 -2.01 5.52 -24.15
C GLY A 275 -0.67 5.02 -23.55
N TYR A 276 -0.62 4.71 -22.26
CA TYR A 276 0.56 4.07 -21.69
C TYR A 276 0.69 2.62 -22.19
N LEU A 277 1.93 2.15 -22.33
CA LEU A 277 2.23 0.76 -22.64
C LEU A 277 2.34 -0.02 -21.33
N MET A 278 1.48 -1.00 -21.12
CA MET A 278 1.64 -1.99 -20.04
C MET A 278 2.82 -2.91 -20.40
N GLU A 279 4.00 -2.65 -19.80
CA GLU A 279 5.20 -3.47 -20.02
C GLU A 279 5.14 -4.79 -19.25
N ARG A 280 4.46 -4.77 -18.09
CA ARG A 280 4.28 -5.96 -17.25
C ARG A 280 3.05 -5.81 -16.35
N SER A 281 2.31 -6.89 -16.20
CA SER A 281 1.33 -7.05 -15.13
C SER A 281 1.37 -8.48 -14.60
N GLU A 282 1.23 -8.65 -13.29
CA GLU A 282 1.14 -9.97 -12.65
C GLU A 282 0.34 -9.89 -11.36
N THR A 283 -0.38 -10.96 -11.03
CA THR A 283 -0.97 -11.14 -9.72
C THR A 283 -0.24 -12.24 -8.96
N TYR A 284 -0.20 -12.14 -7.63
CA TYR A 284 0.58 -13.03 -6.77
C TYR A 284 -0.05 -13.17 -5.38
N THR A 285 0.57 -13.97 -4.49
CA THR A 285 0.04 -14.31 -3.17
C THR A 285 -1.37 -14.94 -3.25
N HIS A 286 -1.47 -16.09 -3.97
CA HIS A 286 -2.74 -16.79 -4.18
C HIS A 286 -3.30 -17.44 -2.90
N LEU A 287 -2.48 -17.59 -1.87
CA LEU A 287 -2.88 -17.93 -0.51
C LEU A 287 -3.04 -16.70 0.41
N GLY A 288 -3.23 -15.51 -0.17
CA GLY A 288 -3.43 -14.27 0.58
C GLY A 288 -2.29 -13.97 1.54
N LYS A 289 -2.59 -13.66 2.80
CA LYS A 289 -1.59 -13.38 3.84
C LYS A 289 -0.88 -14.63 4.39
N LEU A 290 -1.33 -15.84 4.01
CA LEU A 290 -0.71 -17.07 4.49
C LEU A 290 0.64 -17.30 3.80
N ARG A 291 1.70 -17.35 4.61
CA ARG A 291 3.04 -17.59 4.09
C ARG A 291 3.29 -19.07 3.89
N PRO A 292 3.64 -19.51 2.67
CA PRO A 292 3.95 -20.92 2.40
C PRO A 292 5.30 -21.30 3.01
N ARG A 293 5.33 -21.61 4.30
CA ARG A 293 6.57 -22.03 5.01
C ARG A 293 6.99 -23.46 4.67
N ARG A 294 6.04 -24.34 4.34
CA ARG A 294 6.31 -25.75 4.02
C ARG A 294 6.44 -25.96 2.51
N GLY A 295 7.31 -26.89 2.09
CA GLY A 295 7.59 -27.13 0.66
C GLY A 295 6.35 -27.52 -0.15
N TRP A 296 5.40 -28.29 0.42
CA TRP A 296 4.15 -28.63 -0.24
C TRP A 296 3.22 -27.41 -0.41
N MET A 297 3.19 -26.48 0.55
CA MET A 297 2.42 -25.24 0.45
C MET A 297 2.93 -24.36 -0.68
N ARG A 298 4.26 -24.25 -0.86
CA ARG A 298 4.87 -23.55 -2.01
C ARG A 298 4.50 -24.20 -3.34
N ARG A 299 4.44 -25.53 -3.40
CA ARG A 299 3.98 -26.24 -4.60
C ARG A 299 2.49 -25.97 -4.88
N TYR A 300 1.69 -25.90 -3.85
CA TYR A 300 0.26 -25.60 -3.96
C TYR A 300 0.06 -24.14 -4.40
N GLU A 301 0.74 -23.19 -3.80
CA GLU A 301 0.76 -21.79 -4.24
C GLU A 301 1.13 -21.67 -5.73
N ALA A 302 2.21 -22.33 -6.15
CA ALA A 302 2.62 -22.33 -7.54
C ALA A 302 1.59 -23.00 -8.48
N TRP A 303 0.85 -24.01 -8.01
CA TRP A 303 -0.25 -24.61 -8.76
C TRP A 303 -1.43 -23.62 -8.88
N LEU A 304 -1.81 -22.94 -7.79
CA LEU A 304 -2.83 -21.90 -7.79
C LEU A 304 -2.48 -20.78 -8.76
N ALA A 305 -1.25 -20.32 -8.75
CA ALA A 305 -0.76 -19.26 -9.64
C ALA A 305 -0.89 -19.64 -11.13
N ARG A 306 -0.63 -20.91 -11.46
CA ARG A 306 -0.84 -21.42 -12.83
C ARG A 306 -2.31 -21.59 -13.19
N ARG A 307 -3.15 -22.00 -12.23
CA ARG A 307 -4.57 -22.28 -12.47
C ARG A 307 -5.42 -21.02 -12.48
N TYR A 308 -5.02 -20.00 -11.73
CA TYR A 308 -5.73 -18.74 -11.53
C TYR A 308 -4.79 -17.53 -11.68
N PRO A 309 -4.13 -17.33 -12.83
CA PRO A 309 -3.04 -16.35 -12.99
C PRO A 309 -3.45 -14.89 -12.74
N LEU A 310 -4.77 -14.59 -12.82
CA LEU A 310 -5.30 -13.25 -12.61
C LEU A 310 -5.98 -13.05 -11.25
N HIS A 311 -5.88 -14.05 -10.35
CA HIS A 311 -6.60 -14.06 -9.08
C HIS A 311 -5.66 -14.11 -7.85
N GLY A 312 -4.41 -13.70 -7.98
CA GLY A 312 -3.57 -13.46 -6.81
C GLY A 312 -4.15 -12.33 -5.95
N ALA A 313 -3.85 -12.31 -4.67
CA ALA A 313 -4.36 -11.30 -3.75
C ALA A 313 -3.80 -9.91 -4.03
N ASN A 314 -2.59 -9.85 -4.55
CA ASN A 314 -1.89 -8.61 -4.87
C ASN A 314 -1.59 -8.50 -6.37
N LEU A 315 -1.53 -7.27 -6.85
CA LEU A 315 -1.22 -6.87 -8.22
C LEU A 315 0.11 -6.11 -8.25
N PHE A 316 0.89 -6.38 -9.30
CA PHE A 316 2.02 -5.56 -9.73
C PHE A 316 1.83 -5.15 -11.19
N CYS A 317 2.05 -3.86 -11.47
CA CYS A 317 2.02 -3.30 -12.82
C CYS A 317 3.25 -2.44 -13.09
N ALA A 318 3.77 -2.52 -14.31
CA ALA A 318 4.77 -1.61 -14.87
C ALA A 318 4.24 -1.02 -16.16
N LEU A 319 4.12 0.30 -16.20
CA LEU A 319 3.60 1.02 -17.37
C LEU A 319 4.64 2.06 -17.83
N ARG A 320 4.66 2.31 -19.14
CA ARG A 320 5.54 3.31 -19.75
C ARG A 320 4.72 4.36 -20.49
N LYS A 321 5.00 5.63 -20.20
CA LYS A 321 4.46 6.78 -20.93
C LYS A 321 4.93 6.78 -22.38
N PRO A 322 4.09 7.13 -23.36
CA PRO A 322 4.53 7.36 -24.74
C PRO A 322 5.70 8.37 -24.82
N ARG A 323 6.50 8.23 -25.88
CA ARG A 323 7.58 9.20 -26.17
C ARG A 323 7.04 10.46 -26.82
#